data_b5b24b0e90c394265e56a0dce283060c
#
_entry.id   b5b24b0e90c394265e56a0dce283060c
#
_cell.length_a   1.000
_cell.length_b   1.000
_cell.length_c   1.000
_cell.angle_alpha   90.00
_cell.angle_beta   90.00
_cell.angle_gamma   90.00
#
_symmetry.space_group_name_H-M   'P 1'
#
loop_
_entity.id
_entity.type
_entity.pdbx_description
1 polymer ?
#
loop_
_entity_poly.entity_id
_entity_poly.type
_entity_poly.pdbx_seq_one_letter_code
_entity_poly.pdbx_strand_id
1 'polypeptide(L)'
;MTRGAFFNMVDSAGEVRPLEGRQVVPAVNGNPVVDSADLVARALAVLDQDKMRGSARRREARIANEFATPAAGLEPAPAADLTLQQRVLSNGAECFLPIRYFDVQCLVATFLAAPDRASELLVGAGVQPVLQEDGKAVVDLYCIEYRKTDIGPYNEVGLTVRAKAPNDPIAANYVVNLPVTTTLANRAGREIWGYNKFVAAITVNSEGKTFSTVLRDSDHEIIGALEGVRGVSVPAPAADILTFTLNQDRLTKTVIKVLTPSLASSGDSFVFKVGTSRHPMTSNLRKVGLDGARPVLIHYTDPFQALLFPGQVL
;
A
#
# COMPACT_ATOMS: atom_id res chain seq x y z
N MET A 1 8.89 28.37 -17.80
CA MET A 1 8.99 27.20 -18.69
C MET A 1 9.22 25.99 -17.79
N THR A 2 8.16 25.28 -17.45
CA THR A 2 8.17 24.13 -16.55
C THR A 2 8.52 22.90 -17.39
N ARG A 3 9.67 22.26 -17.14
CA ARG A 3 10.04 20.98 -17.75
C ARG A 3 9.22 19.89 -17.05
N GLY A 4 8.20 19.35 -17.72
CA GLY A 4 7.49 18.15 -17.29
C GLY A 4 8.43 16.95 -17.35
N ALA A 5 8.41 16.12 -16.30
CA ALA A 5 9.07 14.83 -16.32
C ALA A 5 8.32 13.91 -17.28
N PHE A 6 8.97 13.49 -18.35
CA PHE A 6 8.43 12.54 -19.31
C PHE A 6 8.76 11.12 -18.85
N PHE A 7 7.75 10.31 -18.70
CA PHE A 7 7.93 8.87 -18.55
C PHE A 7 8.06 8.25 -19.94
N ASN A 8 9.15 7.54 -20.18
CA ASN A 8 9.42 6.89 -21.45
C ASN A 8 9.19 5.38 -21.30
N MET A 9 8.50 4.76 -22.24
CA MET A 9 8.49 3.30 -22.40
C MET A 9 9.59 2.88 -23.36
N VAL A 10 10.28 1.78 -23.02
CA VAL A 10 11.23 1.14 -23.92
C VAL A 10 10.48 0.04 -24.68
N ASP A 11 10.43 0.12 -26.00
CA ASP A 11 9.77 -0.87 -26.83
C ASP A 11 10.64 -2.15 -27.00
N SER A 12 10.10 -3.13 -27.71
CA SER A 12 10.77 -4.43 -27.94
C SER A 12 12.05 -4.36 -28.76
N ALA A 13 12.37 -3.20 -29.32
CA ALA A 13 13.60 -2.91 -30.05
C ALA A 13 14.62 -2.13 -29.21
N GLY A 14 14.24 -1.72 -27.95
CA GLY A 14 15.08 -0.93 -27.07
C GLY A 14 14.97 0.57 -27.30
N GLU A 15 14.02 1.05 -28.09
CA GLU A 15 13.80 2.47 -28.32
C GLU A 15 12.87 3.08 -27.27
N VAL A 16 13.24 4.28 -26.79
CA VAL A 16 12.51 5.07 -25.81
C VAL A 16 11.46 5.93 -26.52
N ARG A 17 10.16 5.66 -26.29
CA ARG A 17 9.08 6.49 -26.84
C ARG A 17 8.31 7.23 -25.76
N PRO A 18 7.96 8.51 -25.99
CA PRO A 18 7.10 9.24 -25.05
C PRO A 18 5.69 8.67 -25.04
N LEU A 19 5.08 8.56 -23.85
CA LEU A 19 3.68 8.21 -23.69
C LEU A 19 2.81 9.42 -24.05
N GLU A 20 2.30 9.44 -25.28
CA GLU A 20 1.31 10.44 -25.69
C GLU A 20 -0.09 10.06 -25.19
N GLY A 21 -0.76 11.01 -24.54
CA GLY A 21 -2.22 11.05 -24.47
C GLY A 21 -2.91 10.69 -23.16
N ARG A 22 -2.27 10.74 -21.97
CA ARG A 22 -3.02 10.68 -20.69
C ARG A 22 -2.77 11.91 -19.83
N GLN A 23 -3.85 12.44 -19.23
CA GLN A 23 -3.81 13.59 -18.32
C GLN A 23 -2.90 13.24 -17.12
N VAL A 24 -1.85 14.03 -16.98
CA VAL A 24 -1.04 14.02 -15.75
C VAL A 24 -1.89 14.66 -14.67
N VAL A 25 -2.24 13.89 -13.65
CA VAL A 25 -2.90 14.42 -12.46
C VAL A 25 -1.93 15.39 -11.78
N PRO A 26 -2.39 16.57 -11.32
CA PRO A 26 -1.52 17.55 -10.72
C PRO A 26 -0.78 16.97 -9.52
N ALA A 27 0.51 17.30 -9.43
CA ALA A 27 1.38 16.84 -8.36
C ALA A 27 0.93 17.43 -7.01
N VAL A 28 0.85 16.58 -5.99
CA VAL A 28 0.76 17.03 -4.60
C VAL A 28 2.18 17.06 -4.06
N ASN A 29 2.65 18.22 -3.61
CA ASN A 29 4.01 18.43 -3.10
C ASN A 29 5.16 18.06 -4.07
N GLY A 30 4.95 18.23 -5.38
CA GLY A 30 5.99 18.08 -6.40
C GLY A 30 6.22 16.66 -6.93
N ASN A 31 5.55 15.64 -6.38
CA ASN A 31 5.58 14.28 -6.94
C ASN A 31 4.29 13.97 -7.71
N PRO A 32 4.37 13.32 -8.89
CA PRO A 32 3.18 12.91 -9.61
C PRO A 32 2.41 11.88 -8.77
N VAL A 33 1.13 12.14 -8.55
CA VAL A 33 0.23 11.11 -7.99
C VAL A 33 -0.06 10.12 -9.11
N VAL A 34 0.55 8.95 -9.03
CA VAL A 34 0.28 7.86 -9.98
C VAL A 34 -0.93 7.10 -9.47
N ASP A 35 -1.95 6.95 -10.29
CA ASP A 35 -3.11 6.12 -9.94
C ASP A 35 -2.65 4.66 -9.75
N SER A 36 -2.89 4.09 -8.56
CA SER A 36 -2.50 2.72 -8.26
C SER A 36 -3.21 1.69 -9.16
N ALA A 37 -4.40 2.02 -9.69
CA ALA A 37 -5.09 1.19 -10.66
C ALA A 37 -4.31 1.13 -12.00
N ASP A 38 -3.77 2.25 -12.44
CA ASP A 38 -2.91 2.30 -13.64
C ASP A 38 -1.58 1.56 -13.41
N LEU A 39 -1.01 1.64 -12.20
CA LEU A 39 0.17 0.84 -11.83
C LEU A 39 -0.12 -0.67 -11.85
N VAL A 40 -1.27 -1.10 -11.32
CA VAL A 40 -1.72 -2.50 -11.36
C VAL A 40 -1.89 -2.96 -12.80
N ALA A 41 -2.60 -2.20 -13.64
CA ALA A 41 -2.83 -2.54 -15.04
C ALA A 41 -1.51 -2.67 -15.81
N ARG A 42 -0.55 -1.75 -15.59
CA ARG A 42 0.77 -1.79 -16.24
C ARG A 42 1.62 -2.96 -15.76
N ALA A 43 1.64 -3.23 -14.44
CA ALA A 43 2.37 -4.36 -13.89
C ALA A 43 1.81 -5.69 -14.40
N LEU A 44 0.48 -5.84 -14.48
CA LEU A 44 -0.17 -7.02 -15.05
C LEU A 44 0.13 -7.17 -16.55
N ALA A 45 0.10 -6.08 -17.33
CA ALA A 45 0.44 -6.11 -18.76
C ALA A 45 1.89 -6.52 -19.01
N VAL A 46 2.84 -6.09 -18.18
CA VAL A 46 4.25 -6.50 -18.24
C VAL A 46 4.41 -7.98 -17.90
N LEU A 47 3.72 -8.45 -16.85
CA LEU A 47 3.77 -9.85 -16.41
C LEU A 47 3.14 -10.81 -17.43
N ASP A 48 2.04 -10.42 -18.11
CA ASP A 48 1.42 -11.21 -19.19
C ASP A 48 2.31 -11.28 -20.44
N GLN A 49 3.00 -10.20 -20.80
CA GLN A 49 3.96 -10.23 -21.92
C GLN A 49 5.15 -11.16 -21.63
N ASP A 50 5.59 -11.27 -20.38
CA ASP A 50 6.69 -12.16 -20.00
C ASP A 50 6.25 -13.64 -19.95
N LYS A 51 5.01 -13.96 -19.60
CA LYS A 51 4.42 -15.31 -19.73
C LYS A 51 4.42 -15.81 -21.18
N MET A 52 4.19 -14.90 -22.13
CA MET A 52 4.11 -15.24 -23.57
C MET A 52 5.48 -15.47 -24.25
N ARG A 53 6.60 -15.00 -23.68
CA ARG A 53 7.89 -14.94 -24.39
C ARG A 53 8.94 -15.97 -23.99
N GLY A 54 8.73 -16.85 -23.03
CA GLY A 54 9.60 -18.02 -22.76
C GLY A 54 11.11 -17.77 -22.54
N SER A 55 11.54 -16.50 -22.33
CA SER A 55 12.95 -16.13 -22.26
C SER A 55 13.44 -15.61 -20.90
N ALA A 56 12.78 -16.03 -19.81
CA ALA A 56 13.00 -15.54 -18.45
C ALA A 56 14.48 -15.54 -17.98
N ARG A 57 15.25 -16.60 -18.31
CA ARG A 57 16.63 -16.75 -17.79
C ARG A 57 17.67 -15.75 -18.30
N ARG A 58 17.54 -15.21 -19.52
CA ARG A 58 18.51 -14.22 -20.04
C ARG A 58 18.22 -12.80 -19.55
N ARG A 59 16.98 -12.50 -19.22
CA ARG A 59 16.57 -11.20 -18.70
C ARG A 59 16.86 -11.06 -17.22
N GLU A 60 16.73 -12.15 -16.44
CA GLU A 60 17.11 -12.20 -15.01
C GLU A 60 18.57 -11.80 -14.79
N ALA A 61 19.50 -12.30 -15.60
CA ALA A 61 20.92 -11.96 -15.48
C ALA A 61 21.21 -10.49 -15.84
N ARG A 62 20.47 -9.90 -16.77
CA ARG A 62 20.66 -8.51 -17.19
C ARG A 62 20.08 -7.52 -16.18
N ILE A 63 18.87 -7.79 -15.66
CA ILE A 63 18.23 -6.98 -14.63
C ILE A 63 19.00 -7.08 -13.31
N ALA A 64 19.45 -8.27 -12.91
CA ALA A 64 20.28 -8.45 -11.72
C ALA A 64 21.61 -7.69 -11.78
N ASN A 65 22.24 -7.56 -12.97
CA ASN A 65 23.49 -6.82 -13.12
C ASN A 65 23.31 -5.29 -13.24
N GLU A 66 22.19 -4.80 -13.79
CA GLU A 66 21.92 -3.36 -13.90
C GLU A 66 21.49 -2.73 -12.58
N PHE A 67 20.92 -3.52 -11.66
CA PHE A 67 20.42 -3.05 -10.36
C PHE A 67 21.15 -3.65 -9.15
N ALA A 68 22.24 -4.39 -9.37
CA ALA A 68 23.07 -4.99 -8.30
C ALA A 68 24.00 -4.00 -7.58
N THR A 69 23.95 -2.71 -7.93
CA THR A 69 24.62 -1.69 -7.12
C THR A 69 23.73 -1.44 -5.90
N PRO A 70 24.17 -1.80 -4.66
CA PRO A 70 23.47 -1.32 -3.48
C PRO A 70 23.46 0.21 -3.60
N ALA A 71 22.31 0.82 -3.46
CA ALA A 71 22.24 2.26 -3.25
C ALA A 71 22.99 2.56 -1.95
N ALA A 72 24.30 2.76 -2.08
CA ALA A 72 25.15 3.21 -0.99
C ALA A 72 24.63 4.58 -0.60
N GLY A 73 24.12 4.71 0.64
CA GLY A 73 23.81 5.98 1.24
C GLY A 73 22.59 6.67 0.64
N LEU A 74 21.39 6.09 0.74
CA LEU A 74 20.20 6.92 0.86
C LEU A 74 20.32 7.63 2.22
N GLU A 75 21.05 8.76 2.22
CA GLU A 75 20.88 9.76 3.28
C GLU A 75 19.38 9.99 3.42
N PRO A 76 18.82 9.99 4.64
CA PRO A 76 17.42 10.33 4.82
C PRO A 76 17.18 11.65 4.11
N ALA A 77 16.16 11.72 3.25
CA ALA A 77 15.77 12.94 2.56
C ALA A 77 15.84 14.09 3.57
N PRO A 78 16.47 15.24 3.22
CA PRO A 78 16.82 16.25 4.19
C PRO A 78 15.59 16.64 5.00
N ALA A 79 15.59 16.27 6.27
CA ALA A 79 14.57 16.67 7.25
C ALA A 79 14.67 18.17 7.56
N ALA A 80 15.55 18.88 6.86
CA ALA A 80 15.94 20.26 7.17
C ALA A 80 14.81 21.30 7.03
N ASP A 81 13.76 21.00 6.26
CA ASP A 81 12.67 21.96 6.00
C ASP A 81 11.27 21.49 6.45
N LEU A 82 11.17 20.38 7.20
CA LEU A 82 9.88 19.90 7.71
C LEU A 82 9.51 20.64 9.00
N THR A 83 8.53 21.53 8.93
CA THR A 83 7.89 22.06 10.16
C THR A 83 7.10 20.96 10.83
N LEU A 84 7.61 20.49 11.98
CA LEU A 84 6.93 19.46 12.77
C LEU A 84 5.80 20.10 13.57
N GLN A 85 4.61 19.48 13.51
CA GLN A 85 3.44 19.87 14.29
C GLN A 85 3.25 18.88 15.45
N GLN A 86 3.37 19.36 16.67
CA GLN A 86 3.08 18.56 17.86
C GLN A 86 1.58 18.21 17.95
N ARG A 87 1.30 16.97 18.32
CA ARG A 87 -0.04 16.46 18.66
C ARG A 87 0.02 15.79 20.01
N VAL A 88 -0.88 16.19 20.90
CA VAL A 88 -1.06 15.56 22.21
C VAL A 88 -2.31 14.67 22.12
N LEU A 89 -2.13 13.40 22.42
CA LEU A 89 -3.19 12.41 22.40
C LEU A 89 -3.99 12.44 23.71
N SER A 90 -5.18 11.85 23.72
CA SER A 90 -6.10 11.89 24.86
C SER A 90 -5.52 11.29 26.15
N ASN A 91 -4.46 10.49 26.07
CA ASN A 91 -3.74 9.92 27.22
C ASN A 91 -2.51 10.71 27.64
N GLY A 92 -2.28 11.89 27.03
CA GLY A 92 -1.10 12.73 27.30
C GLY A 92 0.16 12.33 26.51
N ALA A 93 0.13 11.27 25.73
CA ALA A 93 1.25 10.93 24.84
C ALA A 93 1.36 11.96 23.72
N GLU A 94 2.59 12.20 23.26
CA GLU A 94 2.88 13.18 22.23
C GLU A 94 3.41 12.50 20.97
N CYS A 95 3.10 13.05 19.81
CA CYS A 95 3.72 12.73 18.56
C CYS A 95 3.87 13.98 17.68
N PHE A 96 4.74 13.93 16.68
CA PHE A 96 5.01 15.02 15.76
C PHE A 96 4.61 14.64 14.34
N LEU A 97 3.98 15.55 13.62
CA LEU A 97 3.54 15.35 12.25
C LEU A 97 4.36 16.19 11.27
N PRO A 98 4.71 15.67 10.09
CA PRO A 98 4.41 14.31 9.64
C PRO A 98 5.16 13.26 10.48
N ILE A 99 4.55 12.07 10.70
CA ILE A 99 5.29 10.94 11.25
C ILE A 99 6.27 10.43 10.21
N ARG A 100 7.51 10.23 10.63
CA ARG A 100 8.59 9.73 9.78
C ARG A 100 8.76 8.23 9.96
N TYR A 101 8.82 7.54 8.85
CA TYR A 101 9.11 6.12 8.75
C TYR A 101 10.49 5.95 8.14
N PHE A 102 11.46 5.44 8.91
CA PHE A 102 12.88 5.41 8.54
C PHE A 102 13.31 4.03 8.02
N ASP A 103 12.87 2.97 8.69
CA ASP A 103 13.20 1.59 8.39
C ASP A 103 11.95 0.74 8.58
N VAL A 104 11.37 0.32 7.46
CA VAL A 104 10.11 -0.40 7.42
C VAL A 104 10.18 -1.45 6.32
N GLN A 105 9.64 -2.63 6.59
CA GLN A 105 9.34 -3.61 5.55
C GLN A 105 7.86 -3.53 5.22
N CYS A 106 7.53 -3.36 3.96
CA CYS A 106 6.15 -3.24 3.49
C CYS A 106 5.89 -4.21 2.34
N LEU A 107 4.88 -5.06 2.50
CA LEU A 107 4.31 -5.85 1.42
C LEU A 107 2.85 -5.47 1.25
N VAL A 108 2.46 -5.16 0.02
CA VAL A 108 1.07 -4.91 -0.36
C VAL A 108 0.62 -6.02 -1.31
N ALA A 109 -0.40 -6.76 -0.90
CA ALA A 109 -1.04 -7.78 -1.72
C ALA A 109 -2.36 -7.25 -2.27
N THR A 110 -2.46 -7.15 -3.61
CA THR A 110 -3.64 -6.62 -4.31
C THR A 110 -4.52 -7.77 -4.78
N PHE A 111 -5.79 -7.70 -4.44
CA PHE A 111 -6.84 -8.65 -4.82
C PHE A 111 -7.92 -7.95 -5.64
N LEU A 112 -8.68 -8.75 -6.41
CA LEU A 112 -9.85 -8.30 -7.14
C LEU A 112 -11.10 -8.91 -6.51
N ALA A 113 -12.07 -8.08 -6.17
CA ALA A 113 -13.32 -8.45 -5.54
C ALA A 113 -14.53 -8.10 -6.40
N ALA A 114 -15.67 -8.76 -6.17
CA ALA A 114 -16.93 -8.37 -6.77
C ALA A 114 -17.32 -6.95 -6.27
N PRO A 115 -17.83 -6.08 -7.17
CA PRO A 115 -18.07 -4.68 -6.85
C PRO A 115 -19.13 -4.47 -5.76
N ASP A 116 -20.17 -5.30 -5.71
CA ASP A 116 -21.20 -5.30 -4.68
C ASP A 116 -20.62 -5.60 -3.30
N ARG A 117 -19.74 -6.59 -3.20
CA ARG A 117 -19.06 -6.98 -1.96
C ARG A 117 -18.09 -5.91 -1.47
N ALA A 118 -17.36 -5.26 -2.39
CA ALA A 118 -16.51 -4.12 -2.03
C ALA A 118 -17.34 -2.94 -1.54
N SER A 119 -18.50 -2.66 -2.20
CA SER A 119 -19.42 -1.61 -1.81
C SER A 119 -20.00 -1.81 -0.40
N GLU A 120 -20.24 -3.06 0.00
CA GLU A 120 -20.69 -3.36 1.38
C GLU A 120 -19.70 -2.89 2.45
N LEU A 121 -18.39 -2.91 2.17
CA LEU A 121 -17.37 -2.39 3.08
C LEU A 121 -17.29 -0.87 3.14
N LEU A 122 -17.92 -0.19 2.19
CA LEU A 122 -17.93 1.27 2.06
C LEU A 122 -19.27 1.91 2.50
N VAL A 123 -20.20 1.10 3.02
CA VAL A 123 -21.50 1.61 3.50
C VAL A 123 -21.29 2.65 4.58
N GLY A 124 -21.91 3.82 4.41
CA GLY A 124 -21.79 4.95 5.34
C GLY A 124 -20.52 5.79 5.17
N ALA A 125 -19.59 5.38 4.32
CA ALA A 125 -18.32 6.09 4.12
C ALA A 125 -18.41 7.30 3.16
N GLY A 126 -19.49 7.40 2.38
CA GLY A 126 -19.67 8.48 1.38
C GLY A 126 -18.74 8.34 0.16
N VAL A 127 -18.15 7.18 -0.06
CA VAL A 127 -17.28 6.87 -1.20
C VAL A 127 -17.78 5.64 -1.94
N GLN A 128 -17.34 5.46 -3.18
CA GLN A 128 -17.68 4.31 -4.02
C GLN A 128 -16.41 3.57 -4.48
N PRO A 129 -16.45 2.24 -4.68
CA PRO A 129 -15.30 1.50 -5.18
C PRO A 129 -14.94 1.95 -6.60
N VAL A 130 -13.65 2.03 -6.89
CA VAL A 130 -13.15 2.19 -8.25
C VAL A 130 -13.10 0.81 -8.90
N LEU A 131 -13.71 0.68 -10.06
CA LEU A 131 -13.75 -0.56 -10.81
C LEU A 131 -12.66 -0.60 -11.89
N GLN A 132 -12.07 -1.77 -12.07
CA GLN A 132 -11.19 -2.07 -13.19
C GLN A 132 -11.98 -2.25 -14.48
N GLU A 133 -11.32 -2.38 -15.61
CA GLU A 133 -11.97 -2.60 -16.93
C GLU A 133 -12.83 -3.88 -16.96
N ASP A 134 -12.46 -4.90 -16.19
CA ASP A 134 -13.23 -6.15 -16.03
C ASP A 134 -14.40 -6.03 -15.03
N GLY A 135 -14.69 -4.83 -14.54
CA GLY A 135 -15.77 -4.54 -13.60
C GLY A 135 -15.49 -4.95 -12.16
N LYS A 136 -14.27 -5.37 -11.80
CA LYS A 136 -13.91 -5.75 -10.43
C LYS A 136 -13.36 -4.58 -9.64
N ALA A 137 -13.59 -4.60 -8.32
CA ALA A 137 -13.02 -3.65 -7.38
C ALA A 137 -11.63 -4.11 -6.91
N VAL A 138 -10.76 -3.13 -6.61
CA VAL A 138 -9.43 -3.39 -6.04
C VAL A 138 -9.51 -3.37 -4.52
N VAL A 139 -8.98 -4.43 -3.92
CA VAL A 139 -8.83 -4.60 -2.46
C VAL A 139 -7.37 -4.85 -2.16
N ASP A 140 -6.77 -4.03 -1.30
CA ASP A 140 -5.39 -4.20 -0.90
C ASP A 140 -5.28 -4.68 0.55
N LEU A 141 -4.37 -5.62 0.77
CA LEU A 141 -3.92 -6.04 2.09
C LEU A 141 -2.48 -5.58 2.29
N TYR A 142 -2.29 -4.68 3.23
CA TYR A 142 -0.99 -4.18 3.66
C TYR A 142 -0.47 -5.06 4.79
N CYS A 143 0.79 -5.52 4.69
CA CYS A 143 1.47 -6.29 5.73
C CYS A 143 2.80 -5.57 6.01
N ILE A 144 2.90 -4.93 7.17
CA ILE A 144 3.97 -3.97 7.43
C ILE A 144 4.65 -4.27 8.76
N GLU A 145 5.98 -4.30 8.73
CA GLU A 145 6.83 -4.29 9.91
C GLU A 145 7.55 -2.95 9.99
N TYR A 146 7.17 -2.12 10.95
CA TYR A 146 7.82 -0.85 11.25
C TYR A 146 8.94 -1.09 12.27
N ARG A 147 10.19 -1.14 11.82
CA ARG A 147 11.38 -1.37 12.65
C ARG A 147 11.87 -0.08 13.31
N LYS A 148 11.78 1.07 12.58
CA LYS A 148 12.18 2.38 13.10
C LYS A 148 11.25 3.48 12.60
N THR A 149 10.55 4.14 13.54
CA THR A 149 9.65 5.28 13.29
C THR A 149 9.70 6.28 14.44
N ASP A 150 9.10 7.46 14.26
CA ASP A 150 8.96 8.47 15.32
C ASP A 150 8.09 8.01 16.51
N ILE A 151 7.24 6.99 16.32
CA ILE A 151 6.35 6.45 17.36
C ILE A 151 6.77 5.05 17.84
N GLY A 152 8.03 4.67 17.56
CA GLY A 152 8.61 3.37 17.94
C GLY A 152 8.29 2.25 16.94
N PRO A 153 8.79 1.03 17.21
CA PRO A 153 8.56 -0.13 16.36
C PRO A 153 7.18 -0.74 16.61
N TYR A 154 6.52 -1.23 15.54
CA TYR A 154 5.27 -1.96 15.60
C TYR A 154 5.00 -2.69 14.27
N ASN A 155 4.02 -3.61 14.29
CA ASN A 155 3.52 -4.27 13.09
C ASN A 155 2.10 -3.81 12.78
N GLU A 156 1.74 -3.84 11.51
CA GLU A 156 0.42 -3.40 11.03
C GLU A 156 -0.07 -4.30 9.88
N VAL A 157 -1.36 -4.60 9.88
CA VAL A 157 -2.05 -5.19 8.74
C VAL A 157 -3.20 -4.27 8.36
N GLY A 158 -3.28 -3.87 7.08
CA GLY A 158 -4.34 -3.00 6.57
C GLY A 158 -5.22 -3.70 5.56
N LEU A 159 -6.54 -3.60 5.72
CA LEU A 159 -7.52 -3.94 4.69
C LEU A 159 -8.08 -2.65 4.12
N THR A 160 -7.93 -2.45 2.83
CA THR A 160 -8.44 -1.25 2.14
C THR A 160 -9.21 -1.60 0.89
N VAL A 161 -10.11 -0.72 0.48
CA VAL A 161 -10.80 -0.76 -0.81
C VAL A 161 -10.44 0.49 -1.59
N ARG A 162 -10.01 0.35 -2.83
CA ARG A 162 -9.76 1.48 -3.72
C ARG A 162 -11.07 2.19 -4.02
N ALA A 163 -11.18 3.44 -3.63
CA ALA A 163 -12.43 4.18 -3.66
C ALA A 163 -12.26 5.61 -4.20
N LYS A 164 -13.38 6.21 -4.58
CA LYS A 164 -13.47 7.58 -5.06
C LYS A 164 -14.56 8.33 -4.30
N ALA A 165 -14.25 9.54 -3.86
CA ALA A 165 -15.22 10.44 -3.27
C ALA A 165 -15.97 11.24 -4.36
N PRO A 166 -17.22 11.64 -4.14
CA PRO A 166 -18.01 12.37 -5.15
C PRO A 166 -17.36 13.67 -5.61
N ASN A 167 -16.71 14.39 -4.69
CA ASN A 167 -16.12 15.69 -4.94
C ASN A 167 -14.59 15.67 -5.05
N ASP A 168 -13.96 14.48 -5.13
CA ASP A 168 -12.53 14.34 -5.30
C ASP A 168 -12.24 13.50 -6.56
N PRO A 169 -11.59 14.05 -7.58
CA PRO A 169 -11.28 13.32 -8.81
C PRO A 169 -10.25 12.22 -8.60
N ILE A 170 -9.49 12.27 -7.47
CA ILE A 170 -8.37 11.38 -7.21
C ILE A 170 -8.84 10.22 -6.33
N ALA A 171 -8.71 9.00 -6.84
CA ALA A 171 -8.99 7.80 -6.06
C ALA A 171 -7.98 7.62 -4.92
N ALA A 172 -8.47 7.11 -3.77
CA ALA A 172 -7.65 6.78 -2.61
C ALA A 172 -8.09 5.44 -2.01
N ASN A 173 -7.28 4.87 -1.13
CA ASN A 173 -7.59 3.64 -0.44
C ASN A 173 -8.46 3.94 0.79
N TYR A 174 -9.74 3.57 0.76
CA TYR A 174 -10.56 3.64 1.96
C TYR A 174 -10.11 2.57 2.96
N VAL A 175 -9.73 3.01 4.16
CA VAL A 175 -9.20 2.13 5.19
C VAL A 175 -10.35 1.48 5.96
N VAL A 176 -10.61 0.20 5.65
CA VAL A 176 -11.68 -0.58 6.28
C VAL A 176 -11.27 -1.02 7.68
N ASN A 177 -10.06 -1.61 7.80
CA ASN A 177 -9.48 -2.03 9.07
C ASN A 177 -7.96 -1.84 9.05
N LEU A 178 -7.37 -1.46 10.19
CA LEU A 178 -5.93 -1.20 10.29
C LEU A 178 -5.37 -1.62 11.67
N PRO A 179 -5.43 -2.94 12.04
CA PRO A 179 -4.86 -3.42 13.30
C PRO A 179 -3.36 -3.17 13.40
N VAL A 180 -2.90 -2.92 14.63
CA VAL A 180 -1.51 -2.64 14.99
C VAL A 180 -1.12 -3.36 16.28
N THR A 181 0.19 -3.54 16.52
CA THR A 181 0.66 -4.24 17.71
C THR A 181 0.83 -3.34 18.93
N THR A 182 0.81 -2.00 18.80
CA THR A 182 1.05 -1.09 19.93
C THR A 182 -0.12 -0.15 20.21
N THR A 183 -0.31 0.16 21.48
CA THR A 183 -1.34 1.09 21.95
C THR A 183 -1.11 2.50 21.41
N LEU A 184 0.16 2.95 21.32
CA LEU A 184 0.49 4.28 20.81
C LEU A 184 0.08 4.43 19.34
N ALA A 185 0.47 3.48 18.46
CA ALA A 185 0.11 3.50 17.04
C ALA A 185 -1.42 3.39 16.85
N ASN A 186 -2.10 2.58 17.69
CA ASN A 186 -3.56 2.50 17.69
C ASN A 186 -4.20 3.85 18.00
N ARG A 187 -3.78 4.48 19.10
CA ARG A 187 -4.37 5.74 19.57
C ARG A 187 -4.09 6.88 18.61
N ALA A 188 -2.84 7.08 18.21
CA ALA A 188 -2.47 8.11 17.25
C ALA A 188 -3.26 7.98 15.95
N GLY A 189 -3.35 6.76 15.39
CA GLY A 189 -4.10 6.52 14.15
C GLY A 189 -5.59 6.86 14.25
N ARG A 190 -6.22 6.51 15.37
CA ARG A 190 -7.64 6.77 15.61
C ARG A 190 -7.92 8.26 15.84
N GLU A 191 -7.14 8.91 16.69
CA GLU A 191 -7.42 10.29 17.12
C GLU A 191 -7.02 11.33 16.06
N ILE A 192 -5.95 11.09 15.30
CA ILE A 192 -5.45 12.07 14.34
C ILE A 192 -6.11 11.89 12.97
N TRP A 193 -6.22 10.64 12.49
CA TRP A 193 -6.67 10.35 11.13
C TRP A 193 -8.01 9.63 11.03
N GLY A 194 -8.59 9.19 12.14
CA GLY A 194 -9.82 8.40 12.12
C GLY A 194 -9.63 6.98 11.55
N TYR A 195 -8.41 6.46 11.51
CA TYR A 195 -8.17 5.09 11.07
C TYR A 195 -8.89 4.09 11.99
N ASN A 196 -9.59 3.13 11.39
CA ASN A 196 -10.25 2.04 12.12
C ASN A 196 -9.21 1.04 12.65
N LYS A 197 -8.44 1.48 13.64
CA LYS A 197 -7.39 0.70 14.29
C LYS A 197 -7.90 -0.02 15.53
N PHE A 198 -7.27 -1.15 15.81
CA PHE A 198 -7.37 -1.89 17.08
C PHE A 198 -6.02 -2.58 17.36
N VAL A 199 -5.80 -2.92 18.64
CA VAL A 199 -4.57 -3.64 19.03
C VAL A 199 -4.78 -5.13 18.78
N ALA A 200 -3.81 -5.76 18.12
CA ALA A 200 -3.83 -7.15 17.73
C ALA A 200 -2.42 -7.76 17.79
N ALA A 201 -2.33 -9.08 17.86
CA ALA A 201 -1.05 -9.77 17.69
C ALA A 201 -0.78 -9.97 16.20
N ILE A 202 0.31 -9.41 15.72
CA ILE A 202 0.71 -9.47 14.31
C ILE A 202 2.14 -9.95 14.22
N THR A 203 2.36 -11.03 13.50
CA THR A 203 3.69 -11.54 13.16
C THR A 203 3.95 -11.30 11.69
N VAL A 204 5.09 -10.72 11.35
CA VAL A 204 5.59 -10.57 9.98
C VAL A 204 6.93 -11.30 9.92
N ASN A 205 7.07 -12.24 8.98
CA ASN A 205 8.31 -12.94 8.73
C ASN A 205 8.69 -12.80 7.26
N SER A 206 9.95 -12.48 7.01
CA SER A 206 10.51 -12.40 5.66
C SER A 206 11.91 -12.98 5.67
N GLU A 207 12.11 -14.05 4.93
CA GLU A 207 13.41 -14.70 4.78
C GLU A 207 13.68 -14.95 3.30
N GLY A 208 14.72 -14.32 2.77
CA GLY A 208 15.02 -14.35 1.35
C GLY A 208 13.82 -13.86 0.52
N LYS A 209 13.20 -14.73 -0.26
CA LYS A 209 12.00 -14.43 -1.04
C LYS A 209 10.70 -14.84 -0.34
N THR A 210 10.76 -15.64 0.72
CA THR A 210 9.59 -16.09 1.47
C THR A 210 9.04 -14.95 2.32
N PHE A 211 7.73 -14.82 2.37
CA PHE A 211 7.04 -13.85 3.20
C PHE A 211 5.81 -14.49 3.83
N SER A 212 5.59 -14.20 5.10
CA SER A 212 4.35 -14.57 5.78
C SER A 212 3.95 -13.53 6.81
N THR A 213 2.64 -13.38 7.01
CA THR A 213 2.07 -12.63 8.11
C THR A 213 0.89 -13.38 8.71
N VAL A 214 0.76 -13.29 10.03
CA VAL A 214 -0.37 -13.85 10.77
C VAL A 214 -0.93 -12.76 11.67
N LEU A 215 -2.23 -12.53 11.55
CA LEU A 215 -2.99 -11.58 12.37
C LEU A 215 -3.91 -12.36 13.30
N ARG A 216 -3.84 -12.05 14.62
CA ARG A 216 -4.67 -12.66 15.67
C ARG A 216 -5.37 -11.58 16.47
N ASP A 217 -6.58 -11.88 16.95
CA ASP A 217 -7.33 -11.02 17.87
C ASP A 217 -6.81 -11.10 19.32
N SER A 218 -7.52 -10.46 20.24
CA SER A 218 -7.21 -10.46 21.68
C SER A 218 -7.30 -11.84 22.33
N ASP A 219 -8.09 -12.74 21.76
CA ASP A 219 -8.28 -14.11 22.26
C ASP A 219 -7.29 -15.09 21.58
N HIS A 220 -6.31 -14.55 20.85
CA HIS A 220 -5.31 -15.28 20.05
C HIS A 220 -5.89 -16.12 18.91
N GLU A 221 -7.16 -15.92 18.56
CA GLU A 221 -7.78 -16.55 17.40
C GLU A 221 -7.30 -15.87 16.10
N ILE A 222 -7.09 -16.67 15.06
CA ILE A 222 -6.61 -16.16 13.77
C ILE A 222 -7.73 -15.38 13.09
N ILE A 223 -7.46 -14.11 12.77
CA ILE A 223 -8.26 -13.26 11.88
C ILE A 223 -7.95 -13.61 10.43
N GLY A 224 -6.67 -13.70 10.09
CA GLY A 224 -6.20 -14.06 8.75
C GLY A 224 -4.69 -14.25 8.69
N ALA A 225 -4.24 -14.89 7.62
CA ALA A 225 -2.82 -15.13 7.34
C ALA A 225 -2.55 -15.02 5.84
N LEU A 226 -1.45 -14.40 5.46
CA LEU A 226 -0.91 -14.37 4.11
C LEU A 226 0.44 -15.09 4.13
N GLU A 227 0.67 -15.97 3.16
CA GLU A 227 1.95 -16.65 2.98
C GLU A 227 2.27 -16.81 1.50
N GLY A 228 3.56 -16.78 1.14
CA GLY A 228 3.98 -17.00 -0.22
C GLY A 228 5.46 -16.73 -0.47
N VAL A 229 5.83 -16.84 -1.73
CA VAL A 229 7.21 -16.61 -2.20
C VAL A 229 7.17 -15.53 -3.28
N ARG A 230 7.96 -14.47 -3.10
CA ARG A 230 8.06 -13.40 -4.09
C ARG A 230 8.67 -13.94 -5.39
N GLY A 231 7.95 -13.77 -6.49
CA GLY A 231 8.37 -14.18 -7.83
C GLY A 231 9.45 -13.29 -8.42
N VAL A 232 9.62 -13.39 -9.73
CA VAL A 232 10.40 -12.43 -10.51
C VAL A 232 9.77 -11.07 -10.36
N SER A 233 10.57 -10.08 -9.97
CA SER A 233 10.09 -8.74 -9.64
C SER A 233 10.58 -7.73 -10.67
N VAL A 234 9.77 -6.71 -10.93
CA VAL A 234 10.11 -5.54 -11.73
C VAL A 234 10.13 -4.30 -10.85
N PRO A 235 11.06 -3.35 -11.04
CA PRO A 235 11.04 -2.09 -10.31
C PRO A 235 9.76 -1.31 -10.60
N ALA A 236 9.17 -0.74 -9.54
CA ALA A 236 8.07 0.20 -9.63
C ALA A 236 8.48 1.51 -8.93
N PRO A 237 8.19 2.68 -9.52
CA PRO A 237 8.59 3.96 -8.94
C PRO A 237 7.92 4.19 -7.57
N ALA A 238 8.52 5.05 -6.76
CA ALA A 238 7.86 5.55 -5.57
C ALA A 238 6.56 6.27 -5.95
N ALA A 239 5.47 5.91 -5.28
CA ALA A 239 4.16 6.52 -5.50
C ALA A 239 3.53 6.82 -4.15
N ASP A 240 3.00 8.04 -3.99
CA ASP A 240 2.33 8.44 -2.76
C ASP A 240 1.09 7.58 -2.53
N ILE A 241 0.88 7.16 -1.28
CA ILE A 241 -0.32 6.42 -0.88
C ILE A 241 -1.33 7.42 -0.35
N LEU A 242 -2.50 7.44 -0.99
CA LEU A 242 -3.62 8.25 -0.55
C LEU A 242 -4.62 7.37 0.19
N THR A 243 -5.09 7.82 1.35
CA THR A 243 -6.11 7.09 2.11
C THR A 243 -7.33 7.95 2.38
N PHE A 244 -8.51 7.31 2.42
CA PHE A 244 -9.75 7.87 2.94
C PHE A 244 -10.12 7.20 4.25
N THR A 245 -10.63 8.00 5.18
CA THR A 245 -11.19 7.56 6.47
C THR A 245 -12.38 8.42 6.84
N LEU A 246 -13.19 7.95 7.78
CA LEU A 246 -14.12 8.81 8.51
C LEU A 246 -13.48 9.25 9.83
N ASN A 247 -13.20 10.53 9.97
CA ASN A 247 -12.72 11.11 11.21
C ASN A 247 -13.80 12.02 11.79
N GLN A 248 -14.41 11.62 12.91
CA GLN A 248 -15.56 12.29 13.49
C GLN A 248 -16.68 12.52 12.46
N ASP A 249 -17.06 11.45 11.76
CA ASP A 249 -18.07 11.41 10.69
C ASP A 249 -17.80 12.32 9.48
N ARG A 250 -16.59 12.84 9.35
CA ARG A 250 -16.15 13.63 8.19
C ARG A 250 -15.16 12.84 7.37
N LEU A 251 -15.42 12.76 6.07
CA LEU A 251 -14.52 12.14 5.13
C LEU A 251 -13.19 12.89 5.12
N THR A 252 -12.13 12.19 5.45
CA THR A 252 -10.77 12.74 5.57
C THR A 252 -9.85 12.03 4.58
N LYS A 253 -9.10 12.82 3.82
CA LYS A 253 -8.05 12.34 2.91
C LYS A 253 -6.69 12.56 3.54
N THR A 254 -5.85 11.53 3.50
CA THR A 254 -4.49 11.61 4.04
C THR A 254 -3.48 11.21 2.98
N VAL A 255 -2.36 11.94 2.93
CA VAL A 255 -1.22 11.64 2.06
C VAL A 255 -0.12 10.97 2.86
N ILE A 256 0.33 9.82 2.39
CA ILE A 256 1.56 9.16 2.83
C ILE A 256 2.56 9.35 1.70
N LYS A 257 3.50 10.28 1.88
CA LYS A 257 4.53 10.55 0.88
C LYS A 257 5.56 9.43 0.93
N VAL A 258 5.66 8.66 -0.14
CA VAL A 258 6.59 7.53 -0.25
C VAL A 258 7.88 8.00 -0.88
N LEU A 259 9.01 7.67 -0.23
CA LEU A 259 10.35 8.14 -0.62
C LEU A 259 11.17 7.06 -1.33
N THR A 260 10.78 5.79 -1.23
CA THR A 260 11.51 4.65 -1.80
C THR A 260 10.71 3.94 -2.88
N PRO A 261 11.36 3.47 -3.95
CA PRO A 261 10.72 2.64 -4.95
C PRO A 261 10.34 1.27 -4.39
N SER A 262 9.46 0.56 -5.07
CA SER A 262 9.05 -0.80 -4.74
C SER A 262 9.46 -1.80 -5.82
N LEU A 263 9.34 -3.09 -5.50
CA LEU A 263 9.42 -4.20 -6.43
C LEU A 263 8.02 -4.76 -6.63
N ALA A 264 7.58 -4.86 -7.87
CA ALA A 264 6.29 -5.47 -8.24
C ALA A 264 6.50 -6.88 -8.78
N SER A 265 5.67 -7.84 -8.36
CA SER A 265 5.68 -9.22 -8.87
C SER A 265 4.27 -9.79 -8.93
N SER A 266 4.08 -10.89 -9.70
CA SER A 266 2.85 -11.67 -9.64
C SER A 266 2.58 -12.18 -8.21
N GLY A 267 1.31 -12.23 -7.84
CA GLY A 267 0.85 -12.80 -6.57
C GLY A 267 0.56 -14.31 -6.60
N ASP A 268 0.78 -14.99 -7.74
CA ASP A 268 0.34 -16.38 -7.96
C ASP A 268 0.84 -17.38 -6.91
N SER A 269 2.00 -17.15 -6.31
CA SER A 269 2.60 -17.99 -5.27
C SER A 269 2.20 -17.61 -3.85
N PHE A 270 1.38 -16.57 -3.70
CA PHE A 270 0.80 -16.18 -2.41
C PHE A 270 -0.61 -16.73 -2.26
N VAL A 271 -0.98 -17.00 -1.02
CA VAL A 271 -2.36 -17.36 -0.66
C VAL A 271 -2.74 -16.65 0.64
N PHE A 272 -3.93 -16.08 0.68
CA PHE A 272 -4.52 -15.56 1.89
C PHE A 272 -5.56 -16.55 2.45
N LYS A 273 -5.51 -16.80 3.76
CA LYS A 273 -6.47 -17.64 4.47
C LYS A 273 -7.16 -16.83 5.55
N VAL A 274 -8.48 -16.84 5.54
CA VAL A 274 -9.28 -16.22 6.60
C VAL A 274 -9.37 -17.18 7.77
N GLY A 275 -9.10 -16.69 8.97
CA GLY A 275 -9.12 -17.48 10.18
C GLY A 275 -10.52 -17.70 10.78
N THR A 276 -10.56 -18.19 12.01
CA THR A 276 -11.79 -18.55 12.75
C THR A 276 -12.26 -17.48 13.74
N SER A 277 -11.47 -16.43 13.94
CA SER A 277 -11.81 -15.34 14.86
C SER A 277 -13.21 -14.77 14.61
N ARG A 278 -13.89 -14.40 15.68
CA ARG A 278 -15.18 -13.69 15.64
C ARG A 278 -15.04 -12.17 15.47
N HIS A 279 -13.82 -11.69 15.36
CA HIS A 279 -13.59 -10.25 15.16
C HIS A 279 -14.23 -9.75 13.86
N PRO A 280 -14.84 -8.54 13.82
CA PRO A 280 -15.51 -8.00 12.63
C PRO A 280 -14.65 -7.98 11.37
N MET A 281 -13.33 -7.76 11.49
CA MET A 281 -12.41 -7.80 10.35
C MET A 281 -12.40 -9.17 9.66
N THR A 282 -12.55 -10.28 10.40
CA THR A 282 -12.66 -11.62 9.81
C THR A 282 -13.86 -11.72 8.87
N SER A 283 -15.00 -11.15 9.28
CA SER A 283 -16.20 -11.06 8.42
C SER A 283 -15.94 -10.19 7.18
N ASN A 284 -15.27 -9.04 7.33
CA ASN A 284 -14.93 -8.17 6.20
C ASN A 284 -14.05 -8.87 5.16
N LEU A 285 -13.02 -9.61 5.62
CA LEU A 285 -12.15 -10.40 4.74
C LEU A 285 -12.92 -11.47 3.97
N ARG A 286 -13.88 -12.17 4.62
CA ARG A 286 -14.76 -13.14 3.94
C ARG A 286 -15.70 -12.47 2.94
N LYS A 287 -16.29 -11.33 3.29
CA LYS A 287 -17.19 -10.58 2.41
C LYS A 287 -16.55 -10.26 1.08
N VAL A 288 -15.31 -9.82 1.06
CA VAL A 288 -14.60 -9.50 -0.19
C VAL A 288 -13.94 -10.73 -0.83
N GLY A 289 -14.20 -11.95 -0.30
CA GLY A 289 -13.79 -13.20 -0.94
C GLY A 289 -12.31 -13.52 -0.82
N LEU A 290 -11.63 -13.08 0.27
CA LEU A 290 -10.20 -13.31 0.41
C LEU A 290 -9.85 -14.72 0.93
N ASP A 291 -10.80 -15.53 1.40
CA ASP A 291 -10.49 -16.87 1.88
C ASP A 291 -10.03 -17.80 0.76
N GLY A 292 -8.81 -18.30 0.85
CA GLY A 292 -8.15 -19.10 -0.19
C GLY A 292 -7.75 -18.30 -1.44
N ALA A 293 -7.95 -16.97 -1.43
CA ALA A 293 -7.65 -16.14 -2.57
C ALA A 293 -6.13 -15.94 -2.78
N ARG A 294 -5.76 -15.78 -4.04
CA ARG A 294 -4.43 -15.39 -4.46
C ARG A 294 -4.45 -13.92 -4.91
N PRO A 295 -3.51 -13.09 -4.45
CA PRO A 295 -3.40 -11.74 -4.96
C PRO A 295 -3.00 -11.75 -6.44
N VAL A 296 -3.47 -10.76 -7.18
CA VAL A 296 -3.07 -10.58 -8.58
C VAL A 296 -1.72 -9.89 -8.71
N LEU A 297 -1.33 -9.13 -7.68
CA LEU A 297 -0.11 -8.35 -7.66
C LEU A 297 0.44 -8.27 -6.23
N ILE A 298 1.76 -8.31 -6.12
CA ILE A 298 2.51 -8.01 -4.89
C ILE A 298 3.41 -6.80 -5.15
N HIS A 299 3.31 -5.79 -4.29
CA HIS A 299 4.34 -4.78 -4.14
C HIS A 299 5.14 -5.05 -2.87
N TYR A 300 6.44 -4.97 -2.96
CA TYR A 300 7.35 -5.16 -1.82
C TYR A 300 8.39 -4.06 -1.77
N THR A 301 8.61 -3.51 -0.59
CA THR A 301 9.63 -2.48 -0.35
C THR A 301 10.34 -2.76 0.97
N ASP A 302 11.66 -2.80 0.92
CA ASP A 302 12.52 -2.94 2.09
C ASP A 302 13.90 -2.32 1.78
N PRO A 303 14.31 -1.22 2.43
CA PRO A 303 13.51 -0.44 3.38
C PRO A 303 12.44 0.43 2.68
N PHE A 304 11.25 0.48 3.27
CA PHE A 304 10.23 1.45 2.92
C PHE A 304 10.41 2.70 3.77
N GLN A 305 10.51 3.86 3.15
CA GLN A 305 10.63 5.15 3.82
C GLN A 305 9.48 6.06 3.39
N ALA A 306 8.85 6.72 4.34
CA ALA A 306 7.69 7.57 4.06
C ALA A 306 7.46 8.64 5.14
N LEU A 307 6.62 9.62 4.79
CA LEU A 307 6.12 10.67 5.67
C LEU A 307 4.59 10.61 5.70
N LEU A 308 4.01 10.43 6.89
CA LEU A 308 2.56 10.45 7.08
C LEU A 308 2.12 11.85 7.54
N PHE A 309 1.47 12.57 6.64
CA PHE A 309 1.00 13.94 6.87
C PHE A 309 -0.33 13.98 7.64
N PRO A 310 -0.71 15.13 8.24
CA PRO A 310 -2.05 15.35 8.75
C PRO A 310 -3.11 15.08 7.68
N GLY A 311 -4.26 14.54 8.10
CA GLY A 311 -5.41 14.36 7.23
C GLY A 311 -6.09 15.70 6.90
N GLN A 312 -6.65 15.80 5.70
CA GLN A 312 -7.46 16.92 5.23
C GLN A 312 -8.91 16.47 5.11
N VAL A 313 -9.81 17.22 5.73
CA VAL A 313 -11.27 17.01 5.58
C VAL A 313 -11.69 17.44 4.18
N LEU A 314 -12.49 16.61 3.51
CA LEU A 314 -13.05 16.87 2.19
C LEU A 314 -14.42 17.56 2.27
#